data_24b8017a91fd33779933328c13ed2ff0
#
_entry.id   24b8017a91fd33779933328c13ed2ff0
#
_cell.length_a   1.000
_cell.length_b   1.000
_cell.length_c   1.000
_cell.angle_alpha   90.00
_cell.angle_beta   90.00
_cell.angle_gamma   90.00
#
_symmetry.space_group_name_H-M   'P 1'
#
loop_
_entity.id
_entity.type
_entity.pdbx_description
1 polymer ?
#
loop_
_entity_poly.entity_id
_entity_poly.type
_entity_poly.pdbx_seq_one_letter_code
_entity_poly.pdbx_strand_id
1 'polypeptide(L)'
;MRFRSTIVVIGMLLASIGQPSAADLSTAAEAPVPPPERGIWAAIAYSTPDEKHGFFWGADKRQEAMDIALKHCKRDGGSKCAVVSVFRNHRHWDDDDNTGFPYNHCGALAIGKEQGNRLTPWSANSAPTRQEAEDLALKACERSGSQCKVREWVCT
;
A
#
# COMPACT_ATOMS: atom_id res chain seq x y z
N MET A 1 -57.89 -11.76 74.71
CA MET A 1 -56.72 -12.04 73.95
C MET A 1 -57.01 -11.79 72.41
N ARG A 2 -56.44 -10.77 71.84
CA ARG A 2 -56.72 -10.35 70.41
C ARG A 2 -55.55 -10.86 69.59
N PHE A 3 -55.79 -11.80 68.72
CA PHE A 3 -54.81 -12.17 67.68
C PHE A 3 -54.86 -11.21 66.50
N ARG A 4 -53.74 -10.51 66.23
CA ARG A 4 -53.54 -9.68 65.05
C ARG A 4 -52.91 -10.55 63.98
N SER A 5 -53.66 -10.77 62.92
CA SER A 5 -53.17 -11.49 61.75
C SER A 5 -52.39 -10.48 60.86
N THR A 6 -51.12 -10.74 60.68
CA THR A 6 -50.26 -9.92 59.79
C THR A 6 -50.20 -10.60 58.41
N ILE A 7 -50.77 -9.91 57.43
CA ILE A 7 -50.72 -10.39 56.03
C ILE A 7 -49.38 -9.90 55.47
N VAL A 8 -48.53 -10.87 55.10
CA VAL A 8 -47.26 -10.62 54.37
C VAL A 8 -47.59 -10.65 52.89
N VAL A 9 -47.51 -9.49 52.25
CA VAL A 9 -47.61 -9.38 50.78
C VAL A 9 -46.22 -9.63 50.21
N ILE A 10 -46.02 -10.77 49.55
CA ILE A 10 -44.81 -11.10 48.82
C ILE A 10 -44.92 -10.43 47.47
N GLY A 11 -44.20 -9.34 47.29
CA GLY A 11 -44.04 -8.68 46.00
C GLY A 11 -43.12 -9.51 45.09
N MET A 12 -43.69 -10.04 44.02
CA MET A 12 -42.94 -10.69 42.93
C MET A 12 -42.22 -9.64 42.10
N LEU A 13 -40.91 -9.46 42.29
CA LEU A 13 -40.08 -8.68 41.36
C LEU A 13 -39.88 -9.52 40.10
N LEU A 14 -40.55 -9.12 39.03
CA LEU A 14 -40.25 -9.57 37.65
C LEU A 14 -38.92 -8.96 37.24
N ALA A 15 -37.82 -9.70 37.30
CA ALA A 15 -36.56 -9.35 36.70
C ALA A 15 -36.73 -9.49 35.18
N SER A 16 -36.85 -8.36 34.48
CA SER A 16 -36.72 -8.28 33.03
C SER A 16 -35.27 -8.59 32.64
N ILE A 17 -35.05 -9.82 32.17
CA ILE A 17 -33.80 -10.21 31.55
C ILE A 17 -33.69 -9.42 30.24
N GLY A 18 -32.94 -8.32 30.27
CA GLY A 18 -32.54 -7.60 29.05
C GLY A 18 -31.72 -8.56 28.18
N GLN A 19 -32.26 -8.96 27.06
CA GLN A 19 -31.50 -9.65 26.02
C GLN A 19 -30.34 -8.72 25.58
N PRO A 20 -29.07 -9.19 25.61
CA PRO A 20 -28.02 -8.46 24.94
C PRO A 20 -28.37 -8.45 23.45
N SER A 21 -28.72 -7.29 22.93
CA SER A 21 -28.73 -7.06 21.49
C SER A 21 -27.33 -7.44 21.00
N ALA A 22 -27.24 -8.54 20.23
CA ALA A 22 -26.07 -8.80 19.46
C ALA A 22 -25.82 -7.51 18.66
N ALA A 23 -24.72 -6.84 18.96
CA ALA A 23 -24.26 -5.72 18.15
C ALA A 23 -24.15 -6.29 16.74
N ASP A 24 -25.05 -5.87 15.89
CA ASP A 24 -24.94 -6.10 14.46
C ASP A 24 -23.59 -5.50 14.08
N LEU A 25 -22.60 -6.36 13.88
CA LEU A 25 -21.38 -6.02 13.19
C LEU A 25 -21.84 -5.76 11.74
N SER A 26 -22.50 -4.63 11.56
CA SER A 26 -22.58 -4.02 10.25
C SER A 26 -21.14 -3.93 9.81
N THR A 27 -20.72 -4.85 8.95
CA THR A 27 -19.53 -4.65 8.14
C THR A 27 -19.76 -3.29 7.50
N ALA A 28 -19.15 -2.26 8.09
CA ALA A 28 -19.16 -0.93 7.49
C ALA A 28 -18.64 -1.18 6.08
N ALA A 29 -19.54 -1.10 5.11
CA ALA A 29 -19.16 -1.25 3.72
C ALA A 29 -18.04 -0.25 3.50
N GLU A 30 -16.84 -0.73 3.23
CA GLU A 30 -15.69 0.12 2.98
C GLU A 30 -16.11 1.15 1.93
N ALA A 31 -15.91 2.44 2.25
CA ALA A 31 -16.33 3.50 1.35
C ALA A 31 -15.77 3.24 -0.04
N PRO A 32 -16.57 3.34 -1.11
CA PRO A 32 -16.10 3.08 -2.46
C PRO A 32 -14.85 3.89 -2.75
N VAL A 33 -13.77 3.24 -3.21
CA VAL A 33 -12.54 3.94 -3.60
C VAL A 33 -12.89 4.93 -4.71
N PRO A 34 -12.53 6.22 -4.59
CA PRO A 34 -12.80 7.20 -5.63
C PRO A 34 -12.24 6.76 -6.98
N PRO A 35 -12.90 7.04 -8.12
CA PRO A 35 -12.44 6.62 -9.44
C PRO A 35 -10.96 6.92 -9.75
N PRO A 36 -10.38 8.10 -9.35
CA PRO A 36 -8.97 8.40 -9.55
C PRO A 36 -8.01 7.47 -8.80
N GLU A 37 -8.48 6.78 -7.78
CA GLU A 37 -7.66 5.87 -6.98
C GLU A 37 -7.91 4.39 -7.30
N ARG A 38 -8.84 4.07 -8.18
CA ARG A 38 -9.07 2.70 -8.63
C ARG A 38 -7.87 2.15 -9.38
N GLY A 39 -7.66 0.86 -9.30
CA GLY A 39 -6.55 0.15 -9.90
C GLY A 39 -5.76 -0.64 -8.86
N ILE A 40 -4.74 -1.33 -9.31
CA ILE A 40 -3.77 -2.00 -8.44
C ILE A 40 -2.52 -1.15 -8.40
N TRP A 41 -2.17 -0.66 -7.22
CA TRP A 41 -1.06 0.25 -7.02
C TRP A 41 0.23 -0.49 -6.68
N ALA A 42 1.33 0.03 -7.20
CA ALA A 42 2.67 -0.36 -6.83
C ALA A 42 3.53 0.86 -6.54
N ALA A 43 4.58 0.66 -5.75
CA ALA A 43 5.56 1.69 -5.42
C ALA A 43 6.96 1.09 -5.27
N ILE A 44 7.96 1.90 -5.57
CA ILE A 44 9.37 1.63 -5.28
C ILE A 44 9.86 2.75 -4.39
N ALA A 45 10.54 2.39 -3.29
CA ALA A 45 11.25 3.30 -2.40
C ALA A 45 12.75 3.03 -2.45
N TYR A 46 13.56 4.09 -2.31
CA TYR A 46 15.01 4.01 -2.35
C TYR A 46 15.65 4.94 -1.34
N SER A 47 16.76 4.51 -0.74
CA SER A 47 17.61 5.29 0.13
C SER A 47 18.95 5.50 -0.55
N THR A 48 19.19 6.70 -1.05
CA THR A 48 20.39 7.05 -1.81
C THR A 48 21.69 6.83 -1.01
N PRO A 49 21.80 7.23 0.29
CA PRO A 49 23.05 7.07 1.02
C PRO A 49 23.41 5.63 1.36
N ASP A 50 22.43 4.76 1.43
CA ASP A 50 22.62 3.36 1.85
C ASP A 50 22.46 2.38 0.69
N GLU A 51 22.04 2.86 -0.49
CA GLU A 51 21.73 2.05 -1.68
C GLU A 51 20.68 0.95 -1.39
N LYS A 52 19.82 1.20 -0.40
CA LYS A 52 18.76 0.29 0.02
C LYS A 52 17.47 0.64 -0.66
N HIS A 53 16.67 -0.38 -0.96
CA HIS A 53 15.39 -0.20 -1.63
C HIS A 53 14.31 -1.05 -1.00
N GLY A 54 13.08 -0.73 -1.33
CA GLY A 54 11.92 -1.52 -1.02
C GLY A 54 10.86 -1.31 -2.08
N PHE A 55 10.04 -2.29 -2.28
CA PHE A 55 8.95 -2.22 -3.24
C PHE A 55 7.71 -2.91 -2.71
N PHE A 56 6.57 -2.59 -3.29
CA PHE A 56 5.31 -3.26 -3.08
C PHE A 56 4.42 -3.14 -4.31
N TRP A 57 3.55 -4.12 -4.50
CA TRP A 57 2.54 -4.17 -5.54
C TRP A 57 1.28 -4.86 -5.02
N GLY A 58 0.15 -4.60 -5.65
CA GLY A 58 -1.11 -5.24 -5.29
C GLY A 58 -1.95 -4.45 -4.28
N ALA A 59 -1.59 -3.18 -3.97
CA ALA A 59 -2.38 -2.36 -3.08
C ALA A 59 -3.62 -1.77 -3.78
N ASP A 60 -4.73 -1.70 -3.06
CA ASP A 60 -5.93 -1.03 -3.53
C ASP A 60 -5.82 0.50 -3.49
N LYS A 61 -4.92 1.03 -2.67
CA LYS A 61 -4.72 2.46 -2.47
C LYS A 61 -3.28 2.87 -2.74
N ARG A 62 -3.13 4.03 -3.38
CA ARG A 62 -1.82 4.63 -3.67
C ARG A 62 -0.96 4.79 -2.41
N GLN A 63 -1.56 5.31 -1.33
CA GLN A 63 -0.85 5.55 -0.08
C GLN A 63 -0.35 4.25 0.56
N GLU A 64 -1.15 3.20 0.52
CA GLU A 64 -0.78 1.88 1.04
C GLU A 64 0.46 1.32 0.32
N ALA A 65 0.49 1.37 -1.03
CA ALA A 65 1.66 0.94 -1.78
C ALA A 65 2.93 1.69 -1.37
N MET A 66 2.82 3.01 -1.22
CA MET A 66 3.92 3.88 -0.80
C MET A 66 4.43 3.54 0.60
N ASP A 67 3.53 3.40 1.56
CA ASP A 67 3.87 3.12 2.97
C ASP A 67 4.55 1.76 3.12
N ILE A 68 4.06 0.74 2.40
CA ILE A 68 4.66 -0.60 2.44
C ILE A 68 6.03 -0.60 1.76
N ALA A 69 6.20 0.05 0.61
CA ALA A 69 7.50 0.18 -0.05
C ALA A 69 8.53 0.89 0.85
N LEU A 70 8.13 1.98 1.52
CA LEU A 70 8.98 2.67 2.51
C LEU A 70 9.35 1.76 3.69
N LYS A 71 8.39 0.98 4.19
CA LYS A 71 8.64 0.02 5.27
C LYS A 71 9.65 -1.04 4.86
N HIS A 72 9.55 -1.55 3.63
CA HIS A 72 10.50 -2.54 3.11
C HIS A 72 11.90 -1.94 2.96
N CYS A 73 12.03 -0.74 2.40
CA CYS A 73 13.31 -0.04 2.29
C CYS A 73 13.97 0.17 3.66
N LYS A 74 13.20 0.62 4.67
CA LYS A 74 13.71 0.80 6.04
C LYS A 74 14.14 -0.52 6.67
N ARG A 75 13.35 -1.59 6.46
CA ARG A 75 13.68 -2.94 6.96
C ARG A 75 14.96 -3.49 6.35
N ASP A 76 15.24 -3.14 5.08
CA ASP A 76 16.49 -3.49 4.39
C ASP A 76 17.71 -2.66 4.86
N GLY A 77 17.51 -1.70 5.75
CA GLY A 77 18.55 -0.88 6.35
C GLY A 77 18.70 0.52 5.75
N GLY A 78 17.74 0.98 4.96
CA GLY A 78 17.74 2.33 4.42
C GLY A 78 17.46 3.39 5.49
N SER A 79 18.36 4.35 5.66
CA SER A 79 18.24 5.44 6.64
C SER A 79 17.42 6.62 6.13
N LYS A 80 17.42 6.86 4.81
CA LYS A 80 16.74 7.98 4.14
C LYS A 80 15.86 7.49 2.99
N CYS A 81 14.97 6.55 3.27
CA CYS A 81 14.05 6.02 2.28
C CYS A 81 13.04 7.07 1.81
N ALA A 82 12.94 7.23 0.51
CA ALA A 82 11.92 8.04 -0.17
C ALA A 82 11.25 7.21 -1.26
N VAL A 83 9.96 7.47 -1.51
CA VAL A 83 9.28 6.88 -2.65
C VAL A 83 9.81 7.51 -3.93
N VAL A 84 10.29 6.69 -4.86
CA VAL A 84 10.94 7.13 -6.11
C VAL A 84 10.13 6.81 -7.36
N SER A 85 9.19 5.89 -7.27
CA SER A 85 8.25 5.58 -8.34
C SER A 85 6.93 5.08 -7.75
N VAL A 86 5.81 5.53 -8.30
CA VAL A 86 4.46 5.05 -7.99
C VAL A 86 3.72 4.89 -9.31
N PHE A 87 3.07 3.79 -9.50
CA PHE A 87 2.32 3.51 -10.71
C PHE A 87 1.15 2.57 -10.41
N ARG A 88 0.22 2.46 -11.33
CA ARG A 88 -0.93 1.55 -11.20
C ARG A 88 -1.30 0.93 -12.52
N ASN A 89 -1.96 -0.21 -12.46
CA ASN A 89 -2.58 -0.84 -13.59
C ASN A 89 -4.11 -0.68 -13.57
N HIS A 90 -4.74 -1.20 -14.60
CA HIS A 90 -6.18 -1.41 -14.66
C HIS A 90 -6.59 -2.62 -13.80
N ARG A 91 -7.69 -2.53 -13.07
CA ARG A 91 -8.23 -3.63 -12.26
C ARG A 91 -8.85 -4.71 -13.14
N HIS A 92 -8.38 -5.95 -12.99
CA HIS A 92 -8.82 -7.08 -13.83
C HIS A 92 -10.31 -7.38 -13.81
N TRP A 93 -10.99 -7.11 -12.72
CA TRP A 93 -12.40 -7.41 -12.56
C TRP A 93 -13.35 -6.26 -12.90
N ASP A 94 -12.78 -5.12 -13.20
CA ASP A 94 -13.49 -3.95 -13.70
C ASP A 94 -13.09 -3.75 -15.17
N ASP A 95 -13.48 -4.69 -16.04
CA ASP A 95 -13.28 -4.57 -17.48
C ASP A 95 -13.85 -3.22 -17.93
N ASP A 96 -12.99 -2.32 -18.33
CA ASP A 96 -13.34 -0.96 -18.74
C ASP A 96 -13.85 -0.04 -17.61
N ASP A 97 -12.97 0.27 -16.66
CA ASP A 97 -13.25 1.27 -15.64
C ASP A 97 -13.14 2.73 -16.14
N ASN A 98 -12.93 2.91 -17.45
CA ASN A 98 -12.74 4.21 -18.12
C ASN A 98 -11.59 5.07 -17.56
N THR A 99 -10.63 4.48 -16.88
CA THR A 99 -9.46 5.23 -16.37
C THR A 99 -8.40 5.50 -17.42
N GLY A 100 -8.42 4.75 -18.52
CA GLY A 100 -7.39 4.78 -19.56
C GLY A 100 -6.03 4.20 -19.14
N PHE A 101 -5.96 3.52 -17.98
CA PHE A 101 -4.73 2.85 -17.55
C PHE A 101 -4.53 1.53 -18.28
N PRO A 102 -3.27 1.13 -18.56
CA PRO A 102 -2.99 -0.17 -19.16
C PRO A 102 -3.30 -1.30 -18.17
N TYR A 103 -3.60 -2.49 -18.68
CA TYR A 103 -3.79 -3.70 -17.88
C TYR A 103 -2.55 -4.06 -17.06
N ASN A 104 -1.38 -3.85 -17.64
CA ASN A 104 -0.12 -4.05 -16.95
C ASN A 104 0.62 -2.73 -16.88
N HIS A 105 1.26 -2.50 -15.76
CA HIS A 105 2.15 -1.37 -15.57
C HIS A 105 3.30 -1.82 -14.69
N CYS A 106 4.51 -1.52 -15.13
CA CYS A 106 5.73 -1.94 -14.46
C CYS A 106 6.55 -0.73 -14.05
N GLY A 107 7.28 -0.85 -12.95
CA GLY A 107 8.30 0.11 -12.55
C GLY A 107 9.65 -0.58 -12.43
N ALA A 108 10.72 0.16 -12.69
CA ALA A 108 12.08 -0.33 -12.54
C ALA A 108 12.95 0.71 -11.83
N LEU A 109 13.92 0.23 -11.07
CA LEU A 109 14.98 0.98 -10.41
C LEU A 109 16.32 0.57 -11.01
N ALA A 110 17.07 1.51 -11.57
CA ALA A 110 18.42 1.33 -12.03
C ALA A 110 19.41 2.07 -11.12
N ILE A 111 20.54 1.44 -10.83
CA ILE A 111 21.61 1.99 -9.98
C ILE A 111 22.93 1.86 -10.72
N GLY A 112 23.72 2.93 -10.72
CA GLY A 112 25.06 2.97 -11.29
C GLY A 112 26.11 2.39 -10.36
N LYS A 113 27.35 2.40 -10.81
CA LYS A 113 28.48 2.07 -9.97
C LYS A 113 28.90 3.30 -9.17
N GLU A 114 29.27 3.08 -7.92
CA GLU A 114 29.92 4.09 -7.07
C GLU A 114 31.19 4.63 -7.77
N GLN A 115 31.33 5.95 -7.79
CA GLN A 115 32.46 6.64 -8.40
C GLN A 115 33.18 7.49 -7.36
N GLY A 116 33.99 6.86 -6.54
CA GLY A 116 34.75 7.54 -5.48
C GLY A 116 33.82 8.23 -4.47
N ASN A 117 34.03 9.54 -4.21
CA ASN A 117 33.24 10.31 -3.24
C ASN A 117 31.94 10.89 -3.80
N ARG A 118 31.50 10.49 -5.00
CA ARG A 118 30.24 10.95 -5.59
C ARG A 118 29.09 10.05 -5.18
N LEU A 119 27.91 10.65 -5.04
CA LEU A 119 26.68 9.88 -4.84
C LEU A 119 26.48 8.92 -6.02
N THR A 120 26.16 7.69 -5.72
CA THR A 120 25.83 6.68 -6.73
C THR A 120 24.65 7.15 -7.57
N PRO A 121 24.80 7.23 -8.89
CA PRO A 121 23.69 7.62 -9.76
C PRO A 121 22.62 6.55 -9.76
N TRP A 122 21.38 6.99 -9.81
CA TRP A 122 20.23 6.11 -9.86
C TRP A 122 19.07 6.76 -10.62
N SER A 123 18.13 5.94 -11.05
CA SER A 123 16.87 6.40 -11.62
C SER A 123 15.78 5.36 -11.42
N ALA A 124 14.55 5.81 -11.22
CA ALA A 124 13.37 4.95 -11.22
C ALA A 124 12.36 5.48 -12.24
N ASN A 125 11.82 4.58 -13.06
CA ASN A 125 10.84 4.90 -14.09
C ASN A 125 9.77 3.83 -14.15
N SER A 126 8.62 4.20 -14.69
CA SER A 126 7.51 3.27 -14.94
C SER A 126 7.04 3.36 -16.38
N ALA A 127 6.51 2.25 -16.88
CA ALA A 127 6.01 2.11 -18.25
C ALA A 127 4.99 0.96 -18.34
N PRO A 128 4.20 0.87 -19.42
CA PRO A 128 3.25 -0.22 -19.61
C PRO A 128 3.87 -1.61 -19.59
N THR A 129 5.14 -1.75 -20.01
CA THR A 129 5.84 -3.03 -20.02
C THR A 129 7.10 -2.98 -19.14
N ARG A 130 7.51 -4.15 -18.63
CA ARG A 130 8.75 -4.30 -17.88
C ARG A 130 9.96 -3.80 -18.67
N GLN A 131 10.08 -4.23 -19.92
CA GLN A 131 11.23 -3.87 -20.77
C GLN A 131 11.35 -2.35 -20.94
N GLU A 132 10.26 -1.68 -21.22
CA GLU A 132 10.25 -0.22 -21.33
C GLU A 132 10.60 0.48 -20.02
N ALA A 133 10.10 -0.01 -18.88
CA ALA A 133 10.43 0.54 -17.57
C ALA A 133 11.92 0.39 -17.26
N GLU A 134 12.50 -0.78 -17.54
CA GLU A 134 13.93 -1.05 -17.38
C GLU A 134 14.77 -0.16 -18.31
N ASP A 135 14.42 -0.05 -19.57
CA ASP A 135 15.14 0.77 -20.56
C ASP A 135 15.10 2.27 -20.19
N LEU A 136 13.95 2.76 -19.73
CA LEU A 136 13.82 4.15 -19.28
C LEU A 136 14.64 4.42 -18.02
N ALA A 137 14.63 3.49 -17.05
CA ALA A 137 15.41 3.61 -15.83
C ALA A 137 16.91 3.59 -16.13
N LEU A 138 17.38 2.67 -16.96
CA LEU A 138 18.79 2.59 -17.40
C LEU A 138 19.21 3.87 -18.11
N LYS A 139 18.48 4.27 -19.14
CA LYS A 139 18.77 5.47 -19.92
C LYS A 139 18.83 6.74 -19.06
N ALA A 140 17.94 6.87 -18.08
CA ALA A 140 17.94 8.02 -17.18
C ALA A 140 19.12 7.99 -16.19
N CYS A 141 19.47 6.83 -15.65
CA CYS A 141 20.60 6.62 -14.76
C CYS A 141 21.93 6.89 -15.49
N GLU A 142 22.09 6.44 -16.72
CA GLU A 142 23.31 6.56 -17.52
C GLU A 142 23.60 7.98 -18.03
N ARG A 143 22.63 8.90 -17.95
CA ARG A 143 22.87 10.33 -18.27
C ARG A 143 23.98 10.97 -17.43
N SER A 144 24.28 10.39 -16.28
CA SER A 144 25.39 10.82 -15.44
C SER A 144 26.78 10.35 -15.93
N GLY A 145 26.85 9.58 -17.01
CA GLY A 145 28.08 8.98 -17.53
C GLY A 145 28.52 7.70 -16.82
N SER A 146 27.67 7.15 -15.95
CA SER A 146 27.94 5.88 -15.24
C SER A 146 27.31 4.70 -15.95
N GLN A 147 27.96 3.54 -15.83
CA GLN A 147 27.31 2.29 -16.20
C GLN A 147 26.27 1.91 -15.13
N CYS A 148 25.02 1.82 -15.52
CA CYS A 148 23.92 1.48 -14.64
C CYS A 148 23.44 0.02 -14.87
N LYS A 149 22.83 -0.55 -13.84
CA LYS A 149 22.19 -1.87 -13.90
C LYS A 149 20.81 -1.77 -13.28
N VAL A 150 19.86 -2.51 -13.83
CA VAL A 150 18.56 -2.70 -13.16
C VAL A 150 18.80 -3.41 -11.83
N ARG A 151 18.36 -2.79 -10.77
CA ARG A 151 18.46 -3.30 -9.40
C ARG A 151 17.20 -4.02 -8.98
N GLU A 152 16.06 -3.46 -9.36
CA GLU A 152 14.75 -3.98 -9.03
C GLU A 152 13.73 -3.61 -10.10
N TRP A 153 12.75 -4.46 -10.28
CA TRP A 153 11.57 -4.18 -11.08
C TRP A 153 10.35 -4.83 -10.44
N VAL A 154 9.19 -4.25 -10.65
CA VAL A 154 7.92 -4.77 -10.19
C VAL A 154 6.82 -4.40 -11.17
N CYS A 155 5.90 -5.32 -11.43
CA CYS A 155 4.72 -5.10 -12.26
C CYS A 155 3.45 -5.32 -11.44
N THR A 156 2.37 -4.68 -11.88
CA THR A 156 1.02 -4.84 -11.30
C THR A 156 0.10 -5.47 -12.31
#